data_e2c65bdb5beb5f82d4a05e5f14ec61c9
#
_entry.id   e2c65bdb5beb5f82d4a05e5f14ec61c9
#
_cell.length_a   1.000
_cell.length_b   1.000
_cell.length_c   1.000
_cell.angle_alpha   90.00
_cell.angle_beta   90.00
_cell.angle_gamma   90.00
#
_symmetry.space_group_name_H-M   'P 1'
#
loop_
_entity.id
_entity.type
_entity.pdbx_description
1 polymer ?
#
loop_
_entity_poly.entity_id
_entity_poly.type
_entity_poly.pdbx_seq_one_letter_code
_entity_poly.pdbx_strand_id
1 'polypeptide(L)'
;MNKSTSTRPFFKTISILTACISLAACGDNAWWSSDKDPEMEADQIRKVIPARVNDRESWSQDIFDIMQELSIPKTKQNVCSIVAVVDQESNFVADPTVPGLGAKAVEEINSRLKEKFEAKLGEKIGGTVAGYFEDVLKNQPSPENNYMSQMRKVQTERELDLLYREIFDYMAQHYHVSALTGAAKLVGQDIGEKLNPITTLGSMQVHINYAKEHKRKAGGIAELRNDLYTQYGGLYYGIHRLMEYPANYDEAIYRFADYNSGMYSSRNAAFQKMLGALTEAEISLDGDLLLYNKDGDVKSTQSQTEKELIAVFAQNNVLVTPRQIRADLKKEKEKKFEDTQTYLAVQKLYQKKTNKEPMYAVMPQVVISGPKLSRDYNTNWFASRVNGRYEQCMQKAKRIKL
;
A
#
# COMPACT_ATOMS: atom_id res chain seq x y z
N MET A 1 84.75 5.58 34.05
CA MET A 1 84.26 4.95 35.29
C MET A 1 83.15 5.82 35.85
N ASN A 2 81.89 5.49 35.64
CA ASN A 2 80.84 5.90 36.54
C ASN A 2 79.56 5.13 36.13
N LYS A 3 79.09 4.29 37.02
CA LYS A 3 77.87 3.50 36.88
C LYS A 3 76.72 4.41 37.21
N SER A 4 75.76 4.53 36.29
CA SER A 4 74.49 5.15 36.53
C SER A 4 73.42 4.06 36.64
N THR A 5 72.87 3.95 37.81
CA THR A 5 71.72 3.05 38.17
C THR A 5 70.41 3.69 37.72
N SER A 6 69.71 3.09 36.78
CA SER A 6 68.39 3.51 36.33
C SER A 6 67.33 2.77 37.15
N THR A 7 66.62 3.48 37.97
CA THR A 7 65.38 3.02 38.64
C THR A 7 64.17 3.19 37.72
N ARG A 8 63.49 2.08 37.40
CA ARG A 8 62.18 2.07 36.67
C ARG A 8 61.06 2.33 37.66
N PRO A 9 60.09 3.22 37.32
CA PRO A 9 58.86 3.33 38.08
C PRO A 9 57.85 2.26 37.61
N PHE A 10 57.29 1.60 38.60
CA PHE A 10 56.14 0.70 38.48
C PHE A 10 54.87 1.47 38.12
N PHE A 11 54.36 1.36 36.88
CA PHE A 11 53.02 1.81 36.53
C PHE A 11 52.01 0.74 36.88
N LYS A 12 51.13 1.00 37.85
CA LYS A 12 49.94 0.24 38.14
C LYS A 12 48.95 0.54 37.02
N THR A 13 48.67 -0.43 36.17
CA THR A 13 47.57 -0.39 35.21
C THR A 13 46.26 -0.57 35.99
N ILE A 14 45.49 0.52 36.05
CA ILE A 14 44.10 0.50 36.46
C ILE A 14 43.26 0.13 35.23
N SER A 15 42.76 -1.12 35.17
CA SER A 15 41.77 -1.56 34.18
C SER A 15 40.44 -0.89 34.51
N ILE A 16 40.08 0.13 33.74
CA ILE A 16 38.71 0.67 33.73
C ILE A 16 37.87 -0.26 32.88
N LEU A 17 37.05 -1.06 33.54
CA LEU A 17 36.01 -1.85 32.90
C LEU A 17 34.92 -0.89 32.40
N THR A 18 35.00 -0.48 31.14
CA THR A 18 33.91 0.28 30.49
C THR A 18 32.77 -0.68 30.23
N ALA A 19 31.77 -0.69 31.11
CA ALA A 19 30.51 -1.35 30.85
C ALA A 19 29.79 -0.58 29.72
N CYS A 20 29.83 -1.11 28.51
CA CYS A 20 28.94 -0.70 27.43
C CYS A 20 27.52 -1.12 27.83
N ILE A 21 26.76 -0.20 28.42
CA ILE A 21 25.31 -0.32 28.51
C ILE A 21 24.79 -0.03 27.09
N SER A 22 24.55 -1.08 26.32
CA SER A 22 23.75 -1.01 25.12
C SER A 22 22.30 -0.71 25.57
N LEU A 23 21.92 0.56 25.50
CA LEU A 23 20.52 0.97 25.49
C LEU A 23 19.91 0.42 24.20
N ALA A 24 19.41 -0.80 24.25
CA ALA A 24 18.41 -1.27 23.32
C ALA A 24 17.19 -0.38 23.55
N ALA A 25 17.02 0.65 22.72
CA ALA A 25 15.74 1.33 22.59
C ALA A 25 14.78 0.32 21.96
N CYS A 26 14.14 -0.51 22.80
CA CYS A 26 12.90 -1.18 22.45
C CYS A 26 11.88 -0.07 22.24
N GLY A 27 11.67 0.34 20.99
CA GLY A 27 10.49 1.06 20.61
C GLY A 27 9.31 0.11 20.81
N ASP A 28 8.56 0.30 21.89
CA ASP A 28 7.29 -0.35 22.11
C ASP A 28 6.36 0.03 20.96
N ASN A 29 6.20 -0.84 19.97
CA ASN A 29 5.20 -0.76 18.92
C ASN A 29 3.85 -1.09 19.55
N ALA A 30 3.18 -0.09 20.08
CA ALA A 30 2.14 -0.19 21.09
C ALA A 30 0.86 -0.94 20.66
N TRP A 31 0.67 -1.22 19.37
CA TRP A 31 -0.61 -1.84 18.96
C TRP A 31 -0.54 -3.34 18.63
N TRP A 32 0.57 -3.85 18.13
CA TRP A 32 0.63 -5.26 17.71
C TRP A 32 1.72 -6.10 18.35
N SER A 33 2.50 -5.56 19.24
CA SER A 33 3.49 -6.36 19.92
C SER A 33 3.58 -6.01 21.39
N SER A 34 2.83 -6.67 22.21
CA SER A 34 3.50 -7.17 23.38
C SER A 34 4.08 -8.54 23.01
N ASP A 35 5.40 -8.73 23.06
CA ASP A 35 6.07 -10.03 23.00
C ASP A 35 5.55 -11.00 24.10
N LYS A 36 4.49 -10.63 24.77
CA LYS A 36 3.86 -11.29 25.92
C LYS A 36 2.44 -11.78 25.64
N ASP A 37 1.83 -11.37 24.51
CA ASP A 37 0.48 -11.85 24.20
C ASP A 37 0.55 -13.27 23.66
N PRO A 38 -0.28 -14.19 24.17
CA PRO A 38 -0.28 -15.56 23.68
C PRO A 38 -0.63 -15.60 22.18
N GLU A 39 0.12 -16.39 21.44
CA GLU A 39 -0.06 -16.57 19.99
C GLU A 39 -1.08 -17.66 19.67
N MET A 40 -1.75 -17.52 18.54
CA MET A 40 -2.70 -18.49 18.01
C MET A 40 -2.00 -19.51 17.11
N GLU A 41 -2.35 -20.78 17.29
CA GLU A 41 -2.01 -21.86 16.35
C GLU A 41 -2.97 -21.89 15.17
N ALA A 42 -2.58 -22.55 14.06
CA ALA A 42 -3.37 -22.63 12.83
C ALA A 42 -4.81 -23.13 13.07
N ASP A 43 -5.00 -24.15 13.95
CA ASP A 43 -6.34 -24.64 14.31
C ASP A 43 -7.18 -23.59 15.08
N GLN A 44 -6.53 -22.73 15.84
CA GLN A 44 -7.21 -21.64 16.54
C GLN A 44 -7.56 -20.50 15.56
N ILE A 45 -6.68 -20.20 14.57
CA ILE A 45 -6.98 -19.28 13.48
C ILE A 45 -8.18 -19.77 12.68
N ARG A 46 -8.25 -21.07 12.37
CA ARG A 46 -9.39 -21.70 11.68
C ARG A 46 -10.74 -21.42 12.36
N LYS A 47 -10.76 -21.37 13.69
CA LYS A 47 -11.99 -21.12 14.47
C LYS A 47 -12.54 -19.71 14.36
N VAL A 48 -11.69 -18.72 14.04
CA VAL A 48 -12.12 -17.32 13.89
C VAL A 48 -12.51 -16.98 12.45
N ILE A 49 -12.03 -17.72 11.45
CA ILE A 49 -12.48 -17.59 10.06
C ILE A 49 -13.99 -17.82 9.97
N PRO A 50 -14.75 -17.03 9.18
CA PRO A 50 -16.19 -17.18 9.06
C PRO A 50 -16.61 -18.59 8.62
N ALA A 51 -17.67 -19.14 9.21
CA ALA A 51 -18.11 -20.53 8.97
C ALA A 51 -18.53 -20.79 7.51
N ARG A 52 -18.91 -19.76 6.76
CA ARG A 52 -19.28 -19.82 5.35
C ARG A 52 -18.10 -20.03 4.40
N VAL A 53 -16.88 -19.86 4.88
CA VAL A 53 -15.67 -20.01 4.06
C VAL A 53 -15.40 -21.47 3.80
N ASN A 54 -15.23 -21.84 2.53
CA ASN A 54 -14.77 -23.15 2.15
C ASN A 54 -13.29 -23.31 2.47
N ASP A 55 -12.85 -24.53 2.81
CA ASP A 55 -11.45 -24.85 3.07
C ASP A 55 -10.75 -23.92 4.08
N ARG A 56 -11.45 -23.64 5.21
CA ARG A 56 -10.90 -22.81 6.28
C ARG A 56 -9.58 -23.33 6.84
N GLU A 57 -9.31 -24.62 6.65
CA GLU A 57 -8.07 -25.24 7.09
C GLU A 57 -6.89 -24.76 6.28
N SER A 58 -6.99 -24.79 4.93
CA SER A 58 -5.96 -24.25 4.04
C SER A 58 -5.72 -22.75 4.28
N TRP A 59 -6.79 -21.94 4.40
CA TRP A 59 -6.66 -20.51 4.69
C TRP A 59 -5.99 -20.24 6.03
N SER A 60 -6.32 -21.00 7.06
CA SER A 60 -5.71 -20.81 8.39
C SER A 60 -4.23 -21.21 8.42
N GLN A 61 -3.87 -22.27 7.69
CA GLN A 61 -2.48 -22.70 7.58
C GLN A 61 -1.65 -21.66 6.81
N ASP A 62 -2.14 -21.18 5.67
CA ASP A 62 -1.44 -20.14 4.90
C ASP A 62 -1.25 -18.85 5.72
N ILE A 63 -2.27 -18.40 6.47
CA ILE A 63 -2.15 -17.23 7.35
C ILE A 63 -1.08 -17.47 8.42
N PHE A 64 -1.10 -18.65 9.07
CA PHE A 64 -0.13 -19.01 10.10
C PHE A 64 1.31 -19.02 9.54
N ASP A 65 1.53 -19.69 8.42
CA ASP A 65 2.83 -19.84 7.79
C ASP A 65 3.38 -18.49 7.30
N ILE A 66 2.54 -17.64 6.70
CA ILE A 66 2.93 -16.30 6.24
C ILE A 66 3.28 -15.39 7.42
N MET A 67 2.48 -15.41 8.50
CA MET A 67 2.79 -14.62 9.69
C MET A 67 4.11 -15.07 10.31
N GLN A 68 4.40 -16.37 10.29
CA GLN A 68 5.69 -16.91 10.75
C GLN A 68 6.83 -16.48 9.83
N GLU A 69 6.68 -16.59 8.50
CA GLU A 69 7.67 -16.17 7.50
C GLU A 69 8.03 -14.68 7.65
N LEU A 70 7.01 -13.84 7.87
CA LEU A 70 7.16 -12.39 8.06
C LEU A 70 7.51 -11.99 9.50
N SER A 71 7.69 -12.94 10.42
CA SER A 71 7.94 -12.66 11.84
C SER A 71 6.87 -11.77 12.49
N ILE A 72 5.61 -11.89 12.06
CA ILE A 72 4.47 -11.17 12.61
C ILE A 72 3.89 -11.99 13.78
N PRO A 73 3.79 -11.42 15.00
CA PRO A 73 3.18 -12.13 16.14
C PRO A 73 1.74 -12.53 15.85
N LYS A 74 1.41 -13.79 16.05
CA LYS A 74 0.09 -14.38 15.77
C LYS A 74 -0.92 -14.08 16.89
N THR A 75 -0.92 -12.83 17.39
CA THR A 75 -1.87 -12.37 18.40
C THR A 75 -3.30 -12.38 17.86
N LYS A 76 -4.29 -12.41 18.75
CA LYS A 76 -5.72 -12.34 18.38
C LYS A 76 -6.02 -11.10 17.53
N GLN A 77 -5.39 -9.97 17.87
CA GLN A 77 -5.55 -8.71 17.16
C GLN A 77 -5.01 -8.79 15.71
N ASN A 78 -3.78 -9.28 15.54
CA ASN A 78 -3.16 -9.38 14.22
C ASN A 78 -3.91 -10.37 13.32
N VAL A 79 -4.22 -11.55 13.84
CA VAL A 79 -5.00 -12.56 13.13
C VAL A 79 -6.37 -12.01 12.73
N CYS A 80 -7.10 -11.35 13.65
CA CYS A 80 -8.42 -10.81 13.34
C CYS A 80 -8.35 -9.63 12.37
N SER A 81 -7.26 -8.86 12.34
CA SER A 81 -7.07 -7.81 11.35
C SER A 81 -6.91 -8.40 9.94
N ILE A 82 -6.10 -9.45 9.81
CA ILE A 82 -5.93 -10.17 8.53
C ILE A 82 -7.26 -10.79 8.08
N VAL A 83 -7.91 -11.55 8.95
CA VAL A 83 -9.20 -12.19 8.67
C VAL A 83 -10.25 -11.17 8.21
N ALA A 84 -10.31 -10.01 8.85
CA ALA A 84 -11.27 -8.95 8.52
C ALA A 84 -11.04 -8.35 7.13
N VAL A 85 -9.78 -8.12 6.74
CA VAL A 85 -9.44 -7.58 5.42
C VAL A 85 -9.71 -8.60 4.32
N VAL A 86 -9.26 -9.86 4.48
CA VAL A 86 -9.53 -10.93 3.50
C VAL A 86 -11.04 -11.12 3.30
N ASP A 87 -11.80 -11.09 4.40
CA ASP A 87 -13.24 -11.22 4.35
C ASP A 87 -13.94 -10.02 3.68
N GLN A 88 -13.39 -8.83 3.80
CA GLN A 88 -13.91 -7.63 3.12
C GLN A 88 -13.59 -7.63 1.64
N GLU A 89 -12.36 -7.99 1.25
CA GLU A 89 -11.88 -7.84 -0.12
C GLU A 89 -12.37 -8.98 -1.04
N SER A 90 -12.39 -10.22 -0.55
CA SER A 90 -12.66 -11.38 -1.40
C SER A 90 -13.61 -12.42 -0.82
N ASN A 91 -14.07 -12.25 0.42
CA ASN A 91 -14.78 -13.31 1.16
C ASN A 91 -14.00 -14.65 1.22
N PHE A 92 -12.67 -14.60 1.30
CA PHE A 92 -11.80 -15.79 1.25
C PHE A 92 -11.91 -16.56 -0.06
N VAL A 93 -11.93 -15.85 -1.18
CA VAL A 93 -11.83 -16.44 -2.53
C VAL A 93 -10.58 -15.86 -3.19
N ALA A 94 -9.67 -16.72 -3.65
CA ALA A 94 -8.40 -16.27 -4.25
C ALA A 94 -8.61 -15.55 -5.59
N ASP A 95 -9.59 -16.00 -6.38
CA ASP A 95 -9.97 -15.42 -7.67
C ASP A 95 -11.50 -15.29 -7.75
N PRO A 96 -12.07 -14.25 -7.11
CA PRO A 96 -13.52 -14.10 -7.03
C PRO A 96 -14.14 -13.70 -8.36
N THR A 97 -15.33 -14.25 -8.65
CA THR A 97 -16.14 -13.79 -9.78
C THR A 97 -16.68 -12.38 -9.54
N VAL A 98 -16.63 -11.55 -10.57
CA VAL A 98 -17.16 -10.18 -10.56
C VAL A 98 -18.36 -10.10 -11.53
N PRO A 99 -19.59 -9.96 -11.04
CA PRO A 99 -20.77 -9.92 -11.90
C PRO A 99 -20.70 -8.81 -12.95
N GLY A 100 -20.85 -9.17 -14.22
CA GLY A 100 -20.84 -8.23 -15.34
C GLY A 100 -19.47 -7.65 -15.69
N LEU A 101 -18.37 -8.23 -15.19
CA LEU A 101 -17.01 -7.74 -15.44
C LEU A 101 -16.70 -7.59 -16.93
N GLY A 102 -16.98 -8.61 -17.72
CA GLY A 102 -16.72 -8.60 -19.16
C GLY A 102 -17.51 -7.53 -19.92
N ALA A 103 -18.78 -7.33 -19.58
CA ALA A 103 -19.59 -6.27 -20.17
C ALA A 103 -19.04 -4.87 -19.82
N LYS A 104 -18.70 -4.65 -18.56
CA LYS A 104 -18.08 -3.39 -18.09
C LYS A 104 -16.73 -3.13 -18.74
N ALA A 105 -15.89 -4.16 -18.92
CA ALA A 105 -14.61 -4.04 -19.60
C ALA A 105 -14.78 -3.60 -21.06
N VAL A 106 -15.74 -4.17 -21.77
CA VAL A 106 -16.06 -3.80 -23.16
C VAL A 106 -16.62 -2.36 -23.24
N GLU A 107 -17.49 -1.97 -22.31
CA GLU A 107 -18.03 -0.61 -22.24
C GLU A 107 -16.92 0.42 -21.99
N GLU A 108 -16.02 0.14 -21.07
CA GLU A 108 -14.86 0.98 -20.76
C GLU A 108 -13.94 1.16 -21.96
N ILE A 109 -13.69 0.07 -22.72
CA ILE A 109 -12.92 0.13 -23.97
C ILE A 109 -13.61 1.04 -24.97
N ASN A 110 -14.89 0.80 -25.23
CA ASN A 110 -15.63 1.56 -26.24
C ASN A 110 -15.74 3.06 -25.91
N SER A 111 -15.80 3.41 -24.61
CA SER A 111 -16.01 4.80 -24.18
C SER A 111 -14.73 5.59 -23.92
N ARG A 112 -13.66 4.94 -23.47
CA ARG A 112 -12.47 5.63 -22.91
C ARG A 112 -11.13 5.11 -23.40
N LEU A 113 -11.11 4.15 -24.32
CA LEU A 113 -9.86 3.53 -24.79
C LEU A 113 -8.86 4.57 -25.29
N LYS A 114 -9.30 5.39 -26.24
CA LYS A 114 -8.46 6.42 -26.87
C LYS A 114 -7.91 7.41 -25.84
N GLU A 115 -8.79 7.95 -24.99
CA GLU A 115 -8.42 8.90 -23.93
C GLU A 115 -7.37 8.30 -22.98
N LYS A 116 -7.55 7.03 -22.56
CA LYS A 116 -6.60 6.35 -21.68
C LYS A 116 -5.23 6.15 -22.31
N PHE A 117 -5.18 5.78 -23.58
CA PHE A 117 -3.93 5.61 -24.29
C PHE A 117 -3.24 6.95 -24.52
N GLU A 118 -3.98 7.97 -24.93
CA GLU A 118 -3.45 9.34 -25.12
C GLU A 118 -2.92 9.93 -23.80
N ALA A 119 -3.61 9.71 -22.69
CA ALA A 119 -3.16 10.17 -21.38
C ALA A 119 -1.86 9.52 -20.89
N LYS A 120 -1.59 8.28 -21.33
CA LYS A 120 -0.38 7.52 -20.93
C LYS A 120 0.78 7.62 -21.91
N LEU A 121 0.49 7.75 -23.20
CA LEU A 121 1.48 7.70 -24.29
C LEU A 121 1.62 9.04 -25.05
N GLY A 122 0.82 10.05 -24.72
CA GLY A 122 0.69 11.28 -25.47
C GLY A 122 -0.28 11.15 -26.64
N GLU A 123 -0.90 12.25 -27.06
CA GLU A 123 -2.01 12.28 -28.03
C GLU A 123 -1.69 11.55 -29.34
N LYS A 124 -0.54 11.86 -29.96
CA LYS A 124 -0.19 11.31 -31.29
C LYS A 124 0.07 9.79 -31.25
N ILE A 125 0.83 9.33 -30.27
CA ILE A 125 1.19 7.90 -30.13
C ILE A 125 -0.01 7.14 -29.59
N GLY A 126 -0.66 7.67 -28.54
CA GLY A 126 -1.79 7.06 -27.89
C GLY A 126 -2.95 6.80 -28.82
N GLY A 127 -3.31 7.76 -29.66
CA GLY A 127 -4.37 7.60 -30.67
C GLY A 127 -4.09 6.50 -31.68
N THR A 128 -2.82 6.41 -32.18
CA THR A 128 -2.41 5.35 -33.12
C THR A 128 -2.45 3.97 -32.46
N VAL A 129 -1.91 3.84 -31.25
CA VAL A 129 -1.90 2.56 -30.52
C VAL A 129 -3.32 2.15 -30.13
N ALA A 130 -4.19 3.09 -29.74
CA ALA A 130 -5.60 2.81 -29.45
C ALA A 130 -6.36 2.25 -30.65
N GLY A 131 -6.16 2.86 -31.85
CA GLY A 131 -6.78 2.36 -33.08
C GLY A 131 -6.33 0.95 -33.46
N TYR A 132 -5.05 0.66 -33.32
CA TYR A 132 -4.53 -0.69 -33.56
C TYR A 132 -5.04 -1.71 -32.51
N PHE A 133 -5.08 -1.32 -31.24
CA PHE A 133 -5.64 -2.16 -30.20
C PHE A 133 -7.12 -2.50 -30.47
N GLU A 134 -7.90 -1.51 -30.88
CA GLU A 134 -9.32 -1.72 -31.25
C GLU A 134 -9.47 -2.67 -32.44
N ASP A 135 -8.62 -2.55 -33.46
CA ASP A 135 -8.61 -3.47 -34.62
C ASP A 135 -8.27 -4.91 -34.18
N VAL A 136 -7.23 -5.09 -33.34
CA VAL A 136 -6.86 -6.39 -32.78
C VAL A 136 -8.01 -6.98 -31.97
N LEU A 137 -8.69 -6.19 -31.14
CA LEU A 137 -9.82 -6.66 -30.34
C LEU A 137 -10.96 -7.21 -31.21
N LYS A 138 -11.24 -6.57 -32.35
CA LYS A 138 -12.38 -6.92 -33.22
C LYS A 138 -12.09 -8.06 -34.18
N ASN A 139 -10.82 -8.25 -34.56
CA ASN A 139 -10.46 -9.14 -35.66
C ASN A 139 -9.58 -10.33 -35.25
N GLN A 140 -8.94 -10.30 -34.08
CA GLN A 140 -7.99 -11.33 -33.68
C GLN A 140 -8.48 -12.13 -32.47
N PRO A 141 -8.08 -13.40 -32.32
CA PRO A 141 -7.29 -14.22 -33.26
C PRO A 141 -8.08 -14.66 -34.51
N SER A 142 -9.38 -14.60 -34.48
CA SER A 142 -10.26 -14.79 -35.68
C SER A 142 -11.54 -13.94 -35.52
N PRO A 143 -12.22 -13.57 -36.64
CA PRO A 143 -13.46 -12.81 -36.57
C PRO A 143 -14.56 -13.48 -35.74
N GLU A 144 -14.62 -14.82 -35.76
CA GLU A 144 -15.65 -15.63 -35.08
C GLU A 144 -15.37 -15.74 -33.56
N ASN A 145 -14.07 -15.68 -33.16
CA ASN A 145 -13.66 -15.80 -31.76
C ASN A 145 -12.63 -14.68 -31.43
N ASN A 146 -13.01 -13.45 -31.73
CA ASN A 146 -12.15 -12.29 -31.49
C ASN A 146 -12.03 -11.96 -29.98
N TYR A 147 -10.99 -11.18 -29.64
CA TYR A 147 -10.72 -10.82 -28.26
C TYR A 147 -11.86 -10.01 -27.60
N MET A 148 -12.59 -9.21 -28.36
CA MET A 148 -13.78 -8.52 -27.86
C MET A 148 -14.87 -9.50 -27.41
N SER A 149 -15.06 -10.60 -28.16
CA SER A 149 -16.04 -11.63 -27.82
C SER A 149 -15.60 -12.47 -26.61
N GLN A 150 -14.29 -12.72 -26.48
CA GLN A 150 -13.71 -13.40 -25.32
C GLN A 150 -13.83 -12.50 -24.07
N MET A 151 -13.53 -11.21 -24.19
CA MET A 151 -13.63 -10.26 -23.09
C MET A 151 -15.03 -10.18 -22.50
N ARG A 152 -16.10 -10.27 -23.32
CA ARG A 152 -17.48 -10.31 -22.82
C ARG A 152 -17.78 -11.50 -21.92
N LYS A 153 -17.01 -12.58 -22.02
CA LYS A 153 -17.21 -13.83 -21.31
C LYS A 153 -16.43 -13.92 -20.00
N VAL A 154 -15.45 -13.05 -19.79
CA VAL A 154 -14.63 -13.09 -18.58
C VAL A 154 -15.48 -12.85 -17.33
N GLN A 155 -15.19 -13.62 -16.29
CA GLN A 155 -15.91 -13.59 -15.03
C GLN A 155 -15.03 -13.15 -13.87
N THR A 156 -13.70 -13.34 -13.96
CA THR A 156 -12.76 -13.01 -12.91
C THR A 156 -11.73 -11.97 -13.38
N GLU A 157 -11.14 -11.25 -12.42
CA GLU A 157 -10.07 -10.30 -12.73
C GLU A 157 -8.83 -10.98 -13.29
N ARG A 158 -8.56 -12.22 -12.88
CA ARG A 158 -7.48 -13.04 -13.43
C ARG A 158 -7.70 -13.36 -14.90
N GLU A 159 -8.90 -13.77 -15.27
CA GLU A 159 -9.23 -14.01 -16.68
C GLU A 159 -9.05 -12.77 -17.53
N LEU A 160 -9.51 -11.62 -17.03
CA LEU A 160 -9.36 -10.34 -17.71
C LEU A 160 -7.89 -9.93 -17.83
N ASP A 161 -7.11 -10.08 -16.77
CA ASP A 161 -5.67 -9.81 -16.76
C ASP A 161 -4.90 -10.69 -17.75
N LEU A 162 -5.20 -11.99 -17.78
CA LEU A 162 -4.58 -12.92 -18.72
C LEU A 162 -4.92 -12.53 -20.17
N LEU A 163 -6.18 -12.20 -20.45
CA LEU A 163 -6.61 -11.77 -21.77
C LEU A 163 -5.93 -10.47 -22.21
N TYR A 164 -5.80 -9.48 -21.34
CA TYR A 164 -5.05 -8.26 -21.65
C TYR A 164 -3.58 -8.54 -21.95
N ARG A 165 -2.93 -9.40 -21.20
CA ARG A 165 -1.54 -9.79 -21.46
C ARG A 165 -1.39 -10.48 -22.81
N GLU A 166 -2.28 -11.40 -23.13
CA GLU A 166 -2.31 -12.07 -24.44
C GLU A 166 -2.47 -11.07 -25.59
N ILE A 167 -3.41 -10.12 -25.47
CA ILE A 167 -3.62 -9.08 -26.48
C ILE A 167 -2.36 -8.22 -26.68
N PHE A 168 -1.71 -7.79 -25.61
CA PHE A 168 -0.50 -6.99 -25.71
C PHE A 168 0.70 -7.77 -26.23
N ASP A 169 0.82 -9.05 -25.88
CA ASP A 169 1.85 -9.93 -26.46
C ASP A 169 1.61 -10.14 -27.95
N TYR A 170 0.36 -10.34 -28.38
CA TYR A 170 -0.01 -10.40 -29.79
C TYR A 170 0.38 -9.11 -30.53
N MET A 171 0.02 -7.96 -29.97
CA MET A 171 0.36 -6.67 -30.55
C MET A 171 1.89 -6.46 -30.65
N ALA A 172 2.64 -6.83 -29.64
CA ALA A 172 4.10 -6.70 -29.63
C ALA A 172 4.76 -7.56 -30.72
N GLN A 173 4.21 -8.75 -31.00
CA GLN A 173 4.73 -9.67 -32.03
C GLN A 173 4.35 -9.26 -33.45
N HIS A 174 3.18 -8.67 -33.66
CA HIS A 174 2.62 -8.42 -35.00
C HIS A 174 2.65 -6.94 -35.42
N TYR A 175 2.94 -6.03 -34.51
CA TYR A 175 3.07 -4.61 -34.85
C TYR A 175 4.41 -4.36 -35.56
N HIS A 176 4.39 -4.25 -36.89
CA HIS A 176 5.57 -3.95 -37.70
C HIS A 176 6.02 -2.50 -37.46
N VAL A 177 7.05 -2.37 -36.68
CA VAL A 177 7.61 -1.14 -36.10
C VAL A 177 8.22 -0.16 -37.10
N SER A 178 8.22 -0.46 -38.39
CA SER A 178 8.80 0.40 -39.44
C SER A 178 8.16 1.80 -39.58
N ALA A 179 6.97 2.02 -39.02
CA ALA A 179 6.28 3.32 -39.06
C ALA A 179 6.44 4.14 -37.75
N LEU A 180 7.06 3.62 -36.72
CA LEU A 180 7.10 4.24 -35.37
C LEU A 180 8.53 4.23 -34.78
N THR A 181 9.49 4.81 -35.48
CA THR A 181 10.91 4.83 -35.09
C THR A 181 11.25 5.44 -33.72
N GLY A 182 10.26 5.96 -32.98
CA GLY A 182 10.38 6.39 -31.58
C GLY A 182 9.57 5.56 -30.61
N ALA A 183 8.47 4.93 -31.04
CA ALA A 183 7.57 4.14 -30.20
C ALA A 183 7.99 2.67 -30.07
N ALA A 184 8.89 2.18 -30.92
CA ALA A 184 9.35 0.79 -30.91
C ALA A 184 10.07 0.36 -29.64
N LYS A 185 10.73 1.28 -28.95
CA LYS A 185 11.28 1.03 -27.60
C LYS A 185 10.23 1.06 -26.50
N LEU A 186 9.03 1.55 -26.81
CA LEU A 186 7.89 1.67 -25.90
C LEU A 186 6.89 0.49 -26.02
N VAL A 187 6.91 -0.29 -27.10
CA VAL A 187 6.02 -1.44 -27.34
C VAL A 187 6.55 -2.74 -26.68
N GLY A 188 7.47 -2.63 -25.71
CA GLY A 188 7.88 -3.74 -24.87
C GLY A 188 6.86 -4.05 -23.75
N GLN A 189 7.15 -5.06 -22.97
CA GLN A 189 6.34 -5.52 -21.79
C GLN A 189 5.89 -4.38 -20.86
N ASP A 190 6.63 -3.27 -20.80
CA ASP A 190 6.31 -2.12 -19.96
C ASP A 190 5.03 -1.37 -20.35
N ILE A 191 4.65 -1.35 -21.66
CA ILE A 191 3.41 -0.68 -22.09
C ILE A 191 2.19 -1.53 -21.76
N GLY A 192 2.26 -2.82 -22.05
CA GLY A 192 1.18 -3.75 -21.67
C GLY A 192 0.86 -3.64 -20.19
N GLU A 193 1.89 -3.58 -19.35
CA GLU A 193 1.72 -3.42 -17.90
C GLU A 193 1.11 -2.05 -17.53
N LYS A 194 1.58 -0.96 -18.13
CA LYS A 194 1.05 0.38 -17.87
C LYS A 194 -0.40 0.56 -18.32
N LEU A 195 -0.81 -0.16 -19.35
CA LEU A 195 -2.16 -0.09 -19.92
C LEU A 195 -3.10 -1.15 -19.34
N ASN A 196 -2.59 -2.14 -18.61
CA ASN A 196 -3.40 -3.14 -17.94
C ASN A 196 -4.33 -2.47 -16.91
N PRO A 197 -5.66 -2.61 -17.04
CA PRO A 197 -6.60 -1.96 -16.13
C PRO A 197 -6.64 -2.63 -14.74
N ILE A 198 -6.12 -3.86 -14.62
CA ILE A 198 -6.10 -4.59 -13.37
C ILE A 198 -4.83 -4.21 -12.60
N THR A 199 -4.98 -3.27 -11.69
CA THR A 199 -3.87 -2.72 -10.89
C THR A 199 -3.83 -3.25 -9.46
N THR A 200 -4.95 -3.78 -8.95
CA THR A 200 -5.05 -4.46 -7.64
C THR A 200 -5.42 -5.92 -7.85
N LEU A 201 -4.74 -6.84 -7.17
CA LEU A 201 -4.79 -8.27 -7.45
C LEU A 201 -4.90 -9.11 -6.18
N GLY A 202 -5.45 -10.31 -6.35
CA GLY A 202 -5.49 -11.36 -5.34
C GLY A 202 -6.51 -11.15 -4.24
N SER A 203 -6.53 -12.08 -3.30
CA SER A 203 -7.54 -12.16 -2.22
C SER A 203 -7.58 -10.96 -1.28
N MET A 204 -6.52 -10.16 -1.25
CA MET A 204 -6.45 -8.93 -0.47
C MET A 204 -6.31 -7.66 -1.32
N GLN A 205 -6.54 -7.73 -2.64
CA GLN A 205 -6.56 -6.58 -3.56
C GLN A 205 -5.32 -5.67 -3.45
N VAL A 206 -4.13 -6.27 -3.48
CA VAL A 206 -2.86 -5.55 -3.36
C VAL A 206 -2.48 -4.88 -4.67
N HIS A 207 -2.09 -3.61 -4.61
CA HIS A 207 -1.63 -2.88 -5.79
C HIS A 207 -0.33 -3.46 -6.33
N ILE A 208 -0.24 -3.67 -7.65
CA ILE A 208 0.88 -4.33 -8.32
C ILE A 208 2.23 -3.62 -8.05
N ASN A 209 2.25 -2.29 -7.95
CA ASN A 209 3.48 -1.57 -7.66
C ASN A 209 4.02 -1.90 -6.26
N TYR A 210 3.15 -2.04 -5.26
CA TYR A 210 3.56 -2.49 -3.94
C TYR A 210 4.20 -3.89 -3.99
N ALA A 211 3.55 -4.83 -4.69
CA ALA A 211 4.09 -6.18 -4.84
C ALA A 211 5.42 -6.23 -5.62
N LYS A 212 5.63 -5.30 -6.58
CA LYS A 212 6.91 -5.16 -7.30
C LYS A 212 8.07 -4.78 -6.37
N GLU A 213 7.82 -3.90 -5.42
CA GLU A 213 8.82 -3.43 -4.45
C GLU A 213 9.13 -4.49 -3.38
N HIS A 214 8.18 -5.41 -3.11
CA HIS A 214 8.25 -6.40 -2.03
C HIS A 214 8.16 -7.85 -2.54
N LYS A 215 8.80 -8.14 -3.68
CA LYS A 215 8.75 -9.48 -4.29
C LYS A 215 9.26 -10.57 -3.33
N ARG A 216 8.41 -11.57 -3.05
CA ARG A 216 8.79 -12.75 -2.27
C ARG A 216 9.53 -13.82 -3.09
N LYS A 217 9.42 -13.75 -4.42
CA LYS A 217 10.08 -14.67 -5.36
C LYS A 217 10.77 -13.89 -6.47
N ALA A 218 11.87 -14.44 -6.97
CA ALA A 218 12.48 -13.96 -8.20
C ALA A 218 11.52 -14.18 -9.39
N GLY A 219 11.56 -13.30 -10.37
CA GLY A 219 10.72 -13.41 -11.58
C GLY A 219 10.34 -12.07 -12.17
N GLY A 220 9.74 -12.11 -13.35
CA GLY A 220 9.20 -10.96 -14.06
C GLY A 220 7.83 -10.52 -13.52
N ILE A 221 7.21 -9.60 -14.25
CA ILE A 221 5.91 -9.06 -13.87
C ILE A 221 4.78 -10.08 -14.06
N ALA A 222 4.88 -10.93 -15.07
CA ALA A 222 3.89 -11.95 -15.36
C ALA A 222 3.84 -13.02 -14.25
N GLU A 223 5.00 -13.48 -13.76
CA GLU A 223 5.12 -14.40 -12.64
C GLU A 223 4.60 -13.79 -11.35
N LEU A 224 4.90 -12.49 -11.11
CA LEU A 224 4.39 -11.77 -9.94
C LEU A 224 2.86 -11.67 -9.94
N ARG A 225 2.25 -11.32 -11.09
CA ARG A 225 0.79 -11.30 -11.23
C ARG A 225 0.17 -12.67 -11.01
N ASN A 226 0.75 -13.71 -11.60
CA ASN A 226 0.28 -15.08 -11.42
C ASN A 226 0.38 -15.51 -9.94
N ASP A 227 1.45 -15.11 -9.25
CA ASP A 227 1.63 -15.39 -7.83
C ASP A 227 0.56 -14.69 -6.96
N LEU A 228 0.25 -13.43 -7.24
CA LEU A 228 -0.80 -12.68 -6.54
C LEU A 228 -2.20 -13.31 -6.67
N TYR A 229 -2.50 -14.03 -7.77
CA TYR A 229 -3.77 -14.75 -7.94
C TYR A 229 -3.79 -16.13 -7.26
N THR A 230 -2.68 -16.59 -6.67
CA THR A 230 -2.72 -17.76 -5.79
C THR A 230 -3.23 -17.37 -4.40
N GLN A 231 -3.81 -18.33 -3.66
CA GLN A 231 -4.25 -18.09 -2.28
C GLN A 231 -3.09 -17.58 -1.42
N TYR A 232 -1.97 -18.30 -1.41
CA TYR A 232 -0.78 -17.94 -0.63
C TYR A 232 -0.18 -16.60 -1.07
N GLY A 233 0.01 -16.37 -2.38
CA GLY A 233 0.60 -15.12 -2.86
C GLY A 233 -0.27 -13.90 -2.56
N GLY A 234 -1.58 -13.97 -2.82
CA GLY A 234 -2.52 -12.90 -2.49
C GLY A 234 -2.54 -12.56 -1.00
N LEU A 235 -2.49 -13.59 -0.13
CA LEU A 235 -2.36 -13.42 1.31
C LEU A 235 -1.01 -12.82 1.69
N TYR A 236 0.09 -13.33 1.15
CA TYR A 236 1.44 -12.89 1.51
C TYR A 236 1.61 -11.37 1.33
N TYR A 237 1.34 -10.88 0.11
CA TYR A 237 1.48 -9.45 -0.16
C TYR A 237 0.46 -8.60 0.59
N GLY A 238 -0.73 -9.12 0.83
CA GLY A 238 -1.76 -8.43 1.60
C GLY A 238 -1.42 -8.32 3.09
N ILE A 239 -0.95 -9.41 3.70
CA ILE A 239 -0.50 -9.43 5.10
C ILE A 239 0.72 -8.53 5.28
N HIS A 240 1.71 -8.64 4.38
CA HIS A 240 2.87 -7.75 4.37
C HIS A 240 2.44 -6.27 4.34
N ARG A 241 1.57 -5.88 3.38
CA ARG A 241 1.08 -4.51 3.29
C ARG A 241 0.32 -4.05 4.53
N LEU A 242 -0.48 -4.93 5.14
CA LEU A 242 -1.29 -4.59 6.30
C LEU A 242 -0.45 -4.45 7.57
N MET A 243 0.61 -5.27 7.73
CA MET A 243 1.30 -5.45 9.01
C MET A 243 2.72 -4.89 9.05
N GLU A 244 3.45 -4.84 7.92
CA GLU A 244 4.90 -4.54 7.86
C GLU A 244 5.28 -3.06 8.02
N TYR A 245 4.41 -2.20 8.51
CA TYR A 245 4.79 -0.82 8.84
C TYR A 245 4.46 -0.49 10.30
N PRO A 246 5.43 0.02 11.06
CA PRO A 246 5.23 0.35 12.48
C PRO A 246 4.44 1.66 12.63
N ALA A 247 3.15 1.56 12.97
CA ALA A 247 2.29 2.70 13.27
C ALA A 247 1.72 2.54 14.69
N ASN A 248 1.77 3.59 15.50
CA ASN A 248 1.32 3.60 16.90
C ASN A 248 -0.18 3.95 17.00
N TYR A 249 -1.02 3.29 16.18
CA TYR A 249 -2.47 3.47 16.26
C TYR A 249 -3.01 2.80 17.53
N ASP A 250 -3.88 3.51 18.22
CA ASP A 250 -4.63 3.02 19.38
C ASP A 250 -5.84 2.16 18.99
N GLU A 251 -6.34 2.34 17.76
CA GLU A 251 -7.47 1.58 17.22
C GLU A 251 -7.13 0.96 15.86
N ALA A 252 -7.58 -0.29 15.67
CA ALA A 252 -7.39 -1.05 14.43
C ALA A 252 -7.96 -0.36 13.18
N ILE A 253 -9.02 0.42 13.36
CA ILE A 253 -9.72 1.09 12.25
C ILE A 253 -8.80 2.02 11.44
N TYR A 254 -7.81 2.65 12.05
CA TYR A 254 -6.86 3.52 11.36
C TYR A 254 -5.95 2.72 10.43
N ARG A 255 -5.57 1.50 10.79
CA ARG A 255 -4.81 0.61 9.93
C ARG A 255 -5.64 0.12 8.75
N PHE A 256 -6.93 -0.12 8.95
CA PHE A 256 -7.85 -0.45 7.86
C PHE A 256 -8.07 0.74 6.93
N ALA A 257 -8.13 1.95 7.46
CA ALA A 257 -8.15 3.16 6.66
C ALA A 257 -6.89 3.30 5.79
N ASP A 258 -5.72 3.10 6.39
CA ASP A 258 -4.44 3.12 5.68
C ASP A 258 -4.33 2.03 4.62
N TYR A 259 -4.90 0.86 4.87
CA TYR A 259 -4.94 -0.22 3.88
C TYR A 259 -5.62 0.22 2.58
N ASN A 260 -6.67 1.02 2.69
CA ASN A 260 -7.42 1.57 1.56
C ASN A 260 -6.77 2.83 0.96
N SER A 261 -6.35 3.78 1.79
CA SER A 261 -5.93 5.12 1.36
C SER A 261 -4.41 5.33 1.26
N GLY A 262 -3.61 4.36 1.72
CA GLY A 262 -2.15 4.42 1.70
C GLY A 262 -1.54 4.32 3.10
N MET A 263 -0.35 3.72 3.20
CA MET A 263 0.37 3.59 4.49
C MET A 263 0.55 4.97 5.13
N TYR A 264 0.28 5.04 6.44
CA TYR A 264 0.33 6.25 7.25
C TYR A 264 -0.67 7.36 6.87
N SER A 265 -1.64 7.13 6.00
CA SER A 265 -2.60 8.17 5.63
C SER A 265 -3.41 8.69 6.83
N SER A 266 -3.73 7.83 7.81
CA SER A 266 -4.40 8.25 9.05
C SER A 266 -3.54 9.16 9.92
N ARG A 267 -2.23 8.88 10.03
CA ARG A 267 -1.26 9.76 10.71
C ARG A 267 -1.08 11.08 9.95
N ASN A 268 -1.01 11.02 8.64
CA ASN A 268 -0.85 12.20 7.81
C ASN A 268 -2.11 13.09 7.84
N ALA A 269 -3.32 12.49 7.86
CA ALA A 269 -4.56 13.24 8.06
C ALA A 269 -4.61 13.92 9.45
N ALA A 270 -4.06 13.28 10.50
CA ALA A 270 -3.91 13.93 11.80
C ALA A 270 -2.92 15.11 11.73
N PHE A 271 -1.81 14.96 11.01
CA PHE A 271 -0.86 16.04 10.76
C PHE A 271 -1.52 17.20 9.99
N GLN A 272 -2.29 16.92 8.94
CA GLN A 272 -3.07 17.92 8.19
C GLN A 272 -4.09 18.62 9.11
N LYS A 273 -4.78 17.89 9.99
CA LYS A 273 -5.73 18.46 10.95
C LYS A 273 -5.05 19.36 11.98
N MET A 274 -3.88 18.97 12.49
CA MET A 274 -3.08 19.82 13.38
C MET A 274 -2.64 21.10 12.66
N LEU A 275 -2.15 20.99 11.42
CA LEU A 275 -1.77 22.13 10.61
C LEU A 275 -2.98 23.05 10.33
N GLY A 276 -4.14 22.49 9.99
CA GLY A 276 -5.38 23.26 9.81
C GLY A 276 -5.83 24.06 11.04
N ALA A 277 -5.49 23.58 12.25
CA ALA A 277 -5.70 24.35 13.47
C ALA A 277 -4.71 25.54 13.64
N LEU A 278 -3.62 25.55 12.88
CA LEU A 278 -2.60 26.62 12.94
C LEU A 278 -2.78 27.69 11.88
N THR A 279 -3.54 27.43 10.83
CA THR A 279 -3.85 28.35 9.72
C THR A 279 -5.34 28.67 9.67
N GLU A 280 -5.74 29.62 8.84
CA GLU A 280 -7.15 29.91 8.51
C GLU A 280 -7.59 29.16 7.23
N ALA A 281 -6.64 28.52 6.52
CA ALA A 281 -6.93 27.80 5.30
C ALA A 281 -7.60 26.45 5.58
N GLU A 282 -8.55 26.08 4.74
CA GLU A 282 -9.12 24.75 4.73
C GLU A 282 -8.12 23.78 4.12
N ILE A 283 -7.67 22.80 4.90
CA ILE A 283 -6.74 21.75 4.47
C ILE A 283 -7.51 20.44 4.31
N SER A 284 -7.36 19.80 3.15
CA SER A 284 -7.89 18.44 2.92
C SER A 284 -7.26 17.47 3.91
N LEU A 285 -8.08 16.58 4.47
CA LEU A 285 -7.64 15.51 5.36
C LEU A 285 -7.51 14.18 4.57
N ASP A 286 -6.93 14.25 3.36
CA ASP A 286 -6.78 13.09 2.48
C ASP A 286 -5.61 12.15 2.86
N GLY A 287 -4.69 12.64 3.69
CA GLY A 287 -3.52 11.88 4.11
C GLY A 287 -2.35 11.92 3.12
N ASP A 288 -2.47 12.63 2.00
CA ASP A 288 -1.38 12.92 1.08
C ASP A 288 -0.81 14.32 1.39
N LEU A 289 0.43 14.39 1.83
CA LEU A 289 1.07 15.67 2.19
C LEU A 289 1.69 16.36 0.97
N LEU A 290 1.97 15.59 -0.09
CA LEU A 290 2.49 16.05 -1.38
C LEU A 290 1.52 15.70 -2.51
N LEU A 291 1.72 16.34 -3.67
CA LEU A 291 0.99 15.98 -4.89
C LEU A 291 1.74 14.91 -5.67
N TYR A 292 1.03 13.91 -6.14
CA TYR A 292 1.57 12.81 -6.93
C TYR A 292 1.03 12.81 -8.37
N ASN A 293 1.82 12.31 -9.30
CA ASN A 293 1.35 11.97 -10.63
C ASN A 293 0.70 10.57 -10.62
N LYS A 294 0.18 10.12 -11.77
CA LYS A 294 -0.46 8.79 -11.89
C LYS A 294 0.51 7.62 -11.70
N ASP A 295 1.80 7.86 -11.86
CA ASP A 295 2.85 6.84 -11.70
C ASP A 295 3.38 6.76 -10.26
N GLY A 296 2.89 7.64 -9.37
CA GLY A 296 3.27 7.69 -7.97
C GLY A 296 4.45 8.61 -7.65
N ASP A 297 5.01 9.31 -8.65
CA ASP A 297 6.09 10.26 -8.41
C ASP A 297 5.58 11.59 -7.87
N VAL A 298 6.37 12.21 -7.00
CA VAL A 298 6.06 13.52 -6.43
C VAL A 298 6.13 14.61 -7.50
N LYS A 299 5.04 15.36 -7.69
CA LYS A 299 5.01 16.51 -8.60
C LYS A 299 5.92 17.64 -8.09
N SER A 300 6.44 18.45 -9.03
CA SER A 300 7.20 19.66 -8.68
C SER A 300 6.32 20.75 -8.04
N THR A 301 5.05 20.78 -8.38
CA THR A 301 4.05 21.71 -7.82
C THR A 301 3.86 21.47 -6.31
N GLN A 302 3.80 22.54 -5.54
CA GLN A 302 3.54 22.47 -4.10
C GLN A 302 2.08 22.08 -3.82
N SER A 303 1.90 21.17 -2.85
CA SER A 303 0.58 20.87 -2.29
C SER A 303 0.06 22.02 -1.43
N GLN A 304 -1.22 21.98 -1.08
CA GLN A 304 -1.78 22.94 -0.12
C GLN A 304 -1.11 22.78 1.25
N THR A 305 -0.93 21.54 1.72
CA THR A 305 -0.22 21.24 2.96
C THR A 305 1.18 21.86 2.99
N GLU A 306 1.97 21.73 1.91
CA GLU A 306 3.31 22.30 1.80
C GLU A 306 3.30 23.83 1.87
N LYS A 307 2.36 24.50 1.18
CA LYS A 307 2.20 25.96 1.17
C LYS A 307 1.86 26.50 2.57
N GLU A 308 0.91 25.87 3.24
CA GLU A 308 0.49 26.27 4.58
C GLU A 308 1.58 26.04 5.62
N LEU A 309 2.37 24.96 5.51
CA LEU A 309 3.53 24.75 6.37
C LEU A 309 4.55 25.89 6.26
N ILE A 310 4.87 26.30 5.03
CA ILE A 310 5.81 27.40 4.78
C ILE A 310 5.29 28.71 5.42
N ALA A 311 4.00 29.01 5.25
CA ALA A 311 3.38 30.21 5.80
C ALA A 311 3.34 30.19 7.35
N VAL A 312 2.87 29.09 7.95
CA VAL A 312 2.78 28.91 9.40
C VAL A 312 4.16 28.98 10.05
N PHE A 313 5.18 28.36 9.44
CA PHE A 313 6.54 28.38 9.99
C PHE A 313 7.16 29.77 9.93
N ALA A 314 6.94 30.50 8.83
CA ALA A 314 7.39 31.89 8.72
C ALA A 314 6.74 32.79 9.80
N GLN A 315 5.43 32.68 10.00
CA GLN A 315 4.67 33.45 11.00
C GLN A 315 5.10 33.15 12.45
N ASN A 316 5.56 31.92 12.72
CA ASN A 316 5.93 31.47 14.06
C ASN A 316 7.45 31.41 14.29
N ASN A 317 8.25 31.96 13.37
CA ASN A 317 9.72 31.97 13.44
C ASN A 317 10.34 30.57 13.61
N VAL A 318 9.75 29.56 12.96
CA VAL A 318 10.31 28.20 12.95
C VAL A 318 11.41 28.13 11.91
N LEU A 319 12.61 27.73 12.34
CA LEU A 319 13.81 27.70 11.50
C LEU A 319 13.89 26.40 10.67
N VAL A 320 12.87 26.14 9.85
CA VAL A 320 12.84 25.03 8.88
C VAL A 320 12.63 25.64 7.49
N THR A 321 13.57 25.40 6.58
CA THR A 321 13.51 25.98 5.23
C THR A 321 12.45 25.28 4.36
N PRO A 322 11.90 25.94 3.31
CA PRO A 322 10.98 25.30 2.38
C PRO A 322 11.56 24.05 1.72
N ARG A 323 12.86 24.03 1.44
CA ARG A 323 13.55 22.84 0.92
C ARG A 323 13.55 21.69 1.93
N GLN A 324 13.76 21.99 3.21
CA GLN A 324 13.72 20.99 4.28
C GLN A 324 12.31 20.47 4.50
N ILE A 325 11.28 21.34 4.51
CA ILE A 325 9.87 20.95 4.59
C ILE A 325 9.57 19.92 3.51
N ARG A 326 9.88 20.22 2.24
CA ARG A 326 9.62 19.28 1.14
C ARG A 326 10.40 17.96 1.27
N ALA A 327 11.64 18.01 1.75
CA ALA A 327 12.45 16.81 2.00
C ALA A 327 11.86 15.94 3.12
N ASP A 328 11.30 16.57 4.15
CA ASP A 328 10.64 15.88 5.25
C ASP A 328 9.31 15.28 4.79
N LEU A 329 8.48 16.02 4.05
CA LEU A 329 7.20 15.54 3.51
C LEU A 329 7.36 14.33 2.57
N LYS A 330 8.47 14.21 1.85
CA LYS A 330 8.76 13.01 1.03
C LYS A 330 8.82 11.71 1.84
N LYS A 331 8.97 11.80 3.16
CA LYS A 331 8.95 10.65 4.07
C LYS A 331 7.56 10.32 4.61
N GLU A 332 6.51 10.93 4.07
CA GLU A 332 5.13 10.77 4.57
C GLU A 332 4.62 9.31 4.60
N LYS A 333 5.23 8.42 3.82
CA LYS A 333 4.91 6.98 3.79
C LYS A 333 5.88 6.14 4.62
N GLU A 334 6.73 6.78 5.43
CA GLU A 334 7.73 6.15 6.27
C GLU A 334 7.54 6.52 7.75
N LYS A 335 7.96 5.63 8.65
CA LYS A 335 8.00 5.94 10.11
C LYS A 335 8.86 7.17 10.40
N LYS A 336 9.98 7.33 9.68
CA LYS A 336 10.93 8.42 9.84
C LYS A 336 10.34 9.82 9.68
N PHE A 337 9.15 9.97 9.11
CA PHE A 337 8.48 11.27 9.03
C PHE A 337 8.23 11.84 10.44
N GLU A 338 7.90 10.98 11.40
CA GLU A 338 7.61 11.37 12.79
C GLU A 338 8.82 12.00 13.51
N ASP A 339 10.04 11.68 13.07
CA ASP A 339 11.29 12.19 13.63
C ASP A 339 11.77 13.49 12.94
N THR A 340 11.04 13.96 11.92
CA THR A 340 11.44 15.14 11.15
C THR A 340 11.19 16.44 11.92
N GLN A 341 12.01 17.45 11.64
CA GLN A 341 11.82 18.78 12.22
C GLN A 341 10.44 19.37 11.86
N THR A 342 9.96 19.11 10.64
CA THR A 342 8.65 19.58 10.17
C THR A 342 7.52 18.95 10.99
N TYR A 343 7.53 17.64 11.22
CA TYR A 343 6.50 16.95 12.01
C TYR A 343 6.47 17.43 13.46
N LEU A 344 7.62 17.44 14.11
CA LEU A 344 7.76 17.86 15.51
C LEU A 344 7.40 19.33 15.73
N ALA A 345 7.73 20.21 14.78
CA ALA A 345 7.38 21.63 14.86
C ALA A 345 5.87 21.84 14.81
N VAL A 346 5.15 21.13 13.93
CA VAL A 346 3.67 21.21 13.86
C VAL A 346 3.03 20.74 15.16
N GLN A 347 3.48 19.61 15.71
CA GLN A 347 2.98 19.14 17.02
C GLN A 347 3.18 20.16 18.12
N LYS A 348 4.38 20.73 18.23
CA LYS A 348 4.70 21.75 19.24
C LYS A 348 3.86 23.02 19.08
N LEU A 349 3.69 23.51 17.87
CA LEU A 349 2.85 24.67 17.58
C LEU A 349 1.38 24.39 17.90
N TYR A 350 0.88 23.22 17.51
CA TYR A 350 -0.50 22.80 17.79
C TYR A 350 -0.76 22.77 19.30
N GLN A 351 0.10 22.10 20.07
CA GLN A 351 -0.02 22.04 21.54
C GLN A 351 0.00 23.45 22.16
N LYS A 352 0.96 24.30 21.72
CA LYS A 352 1.05 25.68 22.18
C LYS A 352 -0.20 26.52 21.89
N LYS A 353 -0.78 26.41 20.68
CA LYS A 353 -1.95 27.19 20.25
C LYS A 353 -3.24 26.69 20.88
N THR A 354 -3.42 25.39 20.98
CA THR A 354 -4.69 24.77 21.36
C THR A 354 -4.76 24.27 22.79
N ASN A 355 -3.62 24.17 23.47
CA ASN A 355 -3.46 23.53 24.78
C ASN A 355 -4.01 22.07 24.81
N LYS A 356 -3.91 21.37 23.66
CA LYS A 356 -4.32 19.95 23.51
C LYS A 356 -3.11 19.12 23.12
N GLU A 357 -3.11 17.85 23.53
CA GLU A 357 -2.12 16.88 23.07
C GLU A 357 -2.22 16.67 21.56
N PRO A 358 -1.08 16.51 20.87
CA PRO A 358 -1.06 16.17 19.46
C PRO A 358 -1.77 14.84 19.19
N MET A 359 -2.66 14.82 18.20
CA MET A 359 -3.32 13.59 17.76
C MET A 359 -2.39 12.77 16.87
N TYR A 360 -2.42 11.46 17.03
CA TYR A 360 -1.60 10.57 16.18
C TYR A 360 -2.33 10.08 14.93
N ALA A 361 -3.63 9.87 15.00
CA ALA A 361 -4.44 9.39 13.88
C ALA A 361 -5.77 10.14 13.74
N VAL A 362 -6.19 10.32 12.49
CA VAL A 362 -7.52 10.83 12.10
C VAL A 362 -7.96 10.05 10.87
N MET A 363 -9.25 9.75 10.75
CA MET A 363 -9.81 9.09 9.58
C MET A 363 -9.55 9.92 8.31
N PRO A 364 -8.83 9.40 7.31
CA PRO A 364 -8.62 10.10 6.06
C PRO A 364 -9.92 10.30 5.29
N GLN A 365 -10.07 11.44 4.63
CA GLN A 365 -11.24 11.80 3.83
C GLN A 365 -10.94 11.60 2.34
N VAL A 366 -10.78 10.35 1.91
CA VAL A 366 -10.54 10.00 0.51
C VAL A 366 -11.81 9.42 -0.09
N VAL A 367 -12.18 9.92 -1.28
CA VAL A 367 -13.30 9.36 -2.06
C VAL A 367 -12.80 8.13 -2.81
N ILE A 368 -13.52 7.03 -2.65
CA ILE A 368 -13.30 5.78 -3.36
C ILE A 368 -14.30 5.71 -4.49
N SER A 369 -13.82 5.88 -5.72
CA SER A 369 -14.62 5.75 -6.93
C SER A 369 -14.00 4.71 -7.87
N GLY A 370 -14.82 4.08 -8.70
CA GLY A 370 -14.32 3.11 -9.69
C GLY A 370 -15.44 2.36 -10.40
N PRO A 371 -15.14 1.73 -11.54
CA PRO A 371 -16.14 1.07 -12.38
C PRO A 371 -16.79 -0.15 -11.70
N LYS A 372 -16.19 -0.69 -10.65
CA LYS A 372 -16.71 -1.81 -9.86
C LYS A 372 -17.72 -1.39 -8.80
N LEU A 373 -17.79 -0.08 -8.49
CA LEU A 373 -18.64 0.44 -7.42
C LEU A 373 -19.95 0.97 -8.00
N SER A 374 -21.06 0.77 -7.28
CA SER A 374 -22.39 1.27 -7.67
C SER A 374 -22.57 2.76 -7.40
N ARG A 375 -21.71 3.34 -6.56
CA ARG A 375 -21.65 4.75 -6.18
C ARG A 375 -20.29 5.06 -5.58
N ASP A 376 -19.97 6.32 -5.40
CA ASP A 376 -18.79 6.74 -4.65
C ASP A 376 -18.94 6.39 -3.16
N TYR A 377 -17.87 5.90 -2.58
CA TYR A 377 -17.71 5.65 -1.16
C TYR A 377 -16.54 6.48 -0.62
N ASN A 378 -16.28 6.40 0.66
CA ASN A 378 -15.11 7.03 1.27
C ASN A 378 -14.33 6.03 2.12
N THR A 379 -13.12 6.42 2.50
CA THR A 379 -12.25 5.60 3.35
C THR A 379 -12.93 5.18 4.65
N ASN A 380 -13.71 6.08 5.27
CA ASN A 380 -14.44 5.74 6.49
C ASN A 380 -15.47 4.61 6.28
N TRP A 381 -16.17 4.60 5.15
CA TRP A 381 -17.10 3.50 4.81
C TRP A 381 -16.34 2.16 4.74
N PHE A 382 -15.20 2.13 4.04
CA PHE A 382 -14.38 0.93 3.93
C PHE A 382 -13.85 0.48 5.29
N ALA A 383 -13.16 1.38 6.01
CA ALA A 383 -12.56 1.09 7.29
C ALA A 383 -13.58 0.62 8.34
N SER A 384 -14.77 1.23 8.38
CA SER A 384 -15.85 0.84 9.29
C SER A 384 -16.38 -0.57 8.98
N ARG A 385 -16.48 -0.95 7.70
CA ARG A 385 -16.90 -2.31 7.31
C ARG A 385 -15.86 -3.37 7.71
N VAL A 386 -14.58 -3.09 7.50
CA VAL A 386 -13.49 -3.98 7.95
C VAL A 386 -13.49 -4.05 9.47
N ASN A 387 -13.64 -2.91 10.17
CA ASN A 387 -13.66 -2.88 11.62
C ASN A 387 -14.82 -3.71 12.20
N GLY A 388 -16.00 -3.67 11.60
CA GLY A 388 -17.12 -4.51 12.02
C GLY A 388 -16.80 -6.03 11.90
N ARG A 389 -16.07 -6.45 10.87
CA ARG A 389 -15.58 -7.83 10.71
C ARG A 389 -14.51 -8.16 11.75
N TYR A 390 -13.59 -7.24 12.00
CA TYR A 390 -12.57 -7.36 13.02
C TYR A 390 -13.18 -7.59 14.40
N GLU A 391 -14.17 -6.79 14.79
CA GLU A 391 -14.85 -6.94 16.09
C GLU A 391 -15.57 -8.28 16.20
N GLN A 392 -16.23 -8.75 15.13
CA GLN A 392 -16.85 -10.10 15.11
C GLN A 392 -15.82 -11.20 15.28
N CYS A 393 -14.65 -11.09 14.62
CA CYS A 393 -13.54 -12.01 14.81
C CYS A 393 -13.02 -11.97 16.25
N MET A 394 -12.79 -10.78 16.81
CA MET A 394 -12.32 -10.62 18.19
C MET A 394 -13.28 -11.21 19.22
N GLN A 395 -14.60 -11.10 19.01
CA GLN A 395 -15.60 -11.75 19.88
C GLN A 395 -15.46 -13.27 19.88
N LYS A 396 -15.16 -13.88 18.71
CA LYS A 396 -14.86 -15.33 18.64
C LYS A 396 -13.53 -15.66 19.30
N ALA A 397 -12.48 -14.87 19.00
CA ALA A 397 -11.14 -15.09 19.51
C ALA A 397 -11.06 -14.98 21.05
N LYS A 398 -11.86 -14.13 21.68
CA LYS A 398 -11.97 -14.04 23.15
C LYS A 398 -12.39 -15.37 23.81
N ARG A 399 -13.13 -16.21 23.11
CA ARG A 399 -13.60 -17.53 23.61
C ARG A 399 -12.56 -18.63 23.41
N ILE A 400 -11.49 -18.38 22.67
CA ILE A 400 -10.41 -19.34 22.43
C ILE A 400 -9.40 -19.22 23.57
N LYS A 401 -9.15 -20.34 24.25
CA LYS A 401 -8.05 -20.47 25.22
C LYS A 401 -6.74 -20.64 24.43
N LEU A 402 -5.76 -19.81 24.69
CA LEU A 402 -4.41 -19.85 24.15
C LEU A 402 -3.47 -20.49 25.16
#